data_52d8507bbcf84c520c854ad132891a06
#
_entry.id   52d8507bbcf84c520c854ad132891a06
#
_cell.length_a   1.000
_cell.length_b   1.000
_cell.length_c   1.000
_cell.angle_alpha   90.00
_cell.angle_beta   90.00
_cell.angle_gamma   90.00
#
_symmetry.space_group_name_H-M   'P 1'
#
loop_
_entity.id
_entity.type
_entity.pdbx_description
1 polymer ?
#
loop_
_entity_poly.entity_id
_entity_poly.type
_entity_poly.pdbx_seq_one_letter_code
_entity_poly.pdbx_strand_id
1 'polypeptide(L)'
;VYKRQIETRQAQRDRLYQEAINPVTGTGGDGYVLYGDKTATSVPSPFDRINVRRLFNMLKTNIGRSSKYRLFELNNAFTRSSFRTETAQYLQGIKALGGIYEYRVVCDTTNNTPSVIDRNEFVATFYIQPARSINYIQLNFVATATGADFDELTGLAG
;
A
#
# COMPACT_ATOMS: atom_id res chain seq x y z
N VAL A 1 -27.25 20.02 -0.30
CA VAL A 1 -26.78 18.64 -0.21
C VAL A 1 -27.92 17.75 -0.70
N TYR A 2 -27.79 17.21 -1.90
CA TYR A 2 -28.78 16.26 -2.39
C TYR A 2 -28.62 14.95 -1.61
N LYS A 3 -29.62 14.62 -0.76
CA LYS A 3 -29.72 13.29 -0.17
C LYS A 3 -29.83 12.27 -1.32
N ARG A 4 -28.88 11.36 -1.43
CA ARG A 4 -29.01 10.23 -2.35
C ARG A 4 -30.15 9.36 -1.84
N GLN A 5 -31.21 9.24 -2.65
CA GLN A 5 -32.46 8.57 -2.25
C GLN A 5 -32.42 7.04 -2.42
N ILE A 6 -31.33 6.48 -2.98
CA ILE A 6 -31.22 5.05 -3.27
C ILE A 6 -30.21 4.43 -2.34
N GLU A 7 -30.69 3.58 -1.43
CA GLU A 7 -29.84 2.65 -0.69
C GLU A 7 -29.53 1.45 -1.58
N THR A 8 -28.26 1.24 -1.85
CA THR A 8 -27.83 0.10 -2.67
C THR A 8 -27.91 -1.19 -1.86
N ARG A 9 -28.59 -2.21 -2.39
CA ARG A 9 -28.57 -3.58 -1.85
C ARG A 9 -27.23 -4.24 -2.14
N GLN A 10 -26.89 -5.29 -1.39
CA GLN A 10 -25.63 -6.01 -1.54
C GLN A 10 -25.33 -6.39 -2.98
N ALA A 11 -26.25 -7.08 -3.67
CA ALA A 11 -26.07 -7.49 -5.05
C ALA A 11 -25.78 -6.31 -6.03
N GLN A 12 -26.37 -5.15 -5.77
CA GLN A 12 -26.09 -3.95 -6.56
C GLN A 12 -24.68 -3.39 -6.29
N ARG A 13 -24.25 -3.42 -5.02
CA ARG A 13 -22.88 -3.02 -4.64
C ARG A 13 -21.84 -3.96 -5.25
N ASP A 14 -22.08 -5.26 -5.22
CA ASP A 14 -21.18 -6.27 -5.78
C ASP A 14 -20.99 -6.06 -7.29
N ARG A 15 -22.08 -5.76 -8.02
CA ARG A 15 -22.00 -5.41 -9.44
C ARG A 15 -21.23 -4.12 -9.69
N LEU A 16 -21.50 -3.07 -8.93
CA LEU A 16 -20.74 -1.80 -9.03
C LEU A 16 -19.25 -2.02 -8.74
N TYR A 17 -18.96 -2.87 -7.76
CA TYR A 17 -17.60 -3.18 -7.38
C TYR A 17 -16.85 -3.97 -8.47
N GLN A 18 -17.53 -4.85 -9.21
CA GLN A 18 -16.94 -5.53 -10.38
C GLN A 18 -16.52 -4.53 -11.47
N GLU A 19 -17.33 -3.48 -11.67
CA GLU A 19 -17.07 -2.39 -12.62
C GLU A 19 -16.10 -1.32 -12.08
N ALA A 20 -15.38 -1.60 -10.99
CA ALA A 20 -14.47 -0.67 -10.32
C ALA A 20 -15.12 0.66 -9.86
N ILE A 21 -16.41 0.63 -9.56
CA ILE A 21 -17.16 1.77 -9.02
C ILE A 21 -17.26 1.61 -7.50
N ASN A 22 -16.81 2.62 -6.76
CA ASN A 22 -16.92 2.68 -5.32
C ASN A 22 -18.19 3.45 -4.94
N PRO A 23 -19.28 2.81 -4.55
CA PRO A 23 -20.52 3.49 -4.20
C PRO A 23 -20.41 4.19 -2.84
N VAL A 24 -21.10 5.32 -2.71
CA VAL A 24 -21.41 5.89 -1.40
C VAL A 24 -22.80 5.37 -1.02
N THR A 25 -22.89 4.62 0.07
CA THR A 25 -24.12 3.98 0.52
C THR A 25 -24.44 4.34 1.96
N GLY A 26 -25.73 4.40 2.29
CA GLY A 26 -26.19 4.48 3.68
C GLY A 26 -26.19 3.09 4.32
N THR A 27 -25.64 2.99 5.50
CA THR A 27 -25.66 1.76 6.32
C THR A 27 -26.56 2.04 7.52
N GLY A 28 -27.82 1.80 7.39
CA GLY A 28 -28.89 1.72 8.41
C GLY A 28 -28.76 2.43 9.77
N GLY A 29 -27.64 2.88 10.23
CA GLY A 29 -27.36 3.55 11.50
C GLY A 29 -26.08 4.37 11.50
N ASP A 30 -25.15 4.04 10.60
CA ASP A 30 -23.79 4.64 10.58
C ASP A 30 -23.65 5.84 9.61
N GLY A 31 -24.77 6.27 8.99
CA GLY A 31 -24.75 7.35 8.01
C GLY A 31 -24.30 6.91 6.62
N TYR A 32 -23.65 7.79 5.88
CA TYR A 32 -23.16 7.53 4.52
C TYR A 32 -21.68 7.19 4.55
N VAL A 33 -21.34 6.04 3.97
CA VAL A 33 -19.96 5.56 3.87
C VAL A 33 -19.56 5.32 2.42
N LEU A 34 -18.29 5.55 2.10
CA LEU A 34 -17.69 5.12 0.84
C LEU A 34 -17.41 3.61 0.92
N TYR A 35 -18.13 2.83 0.13
CA TYR A 35 -18.05 1.38 0.16
C TYR A 35 -17.27 0.85 -1.04
N GLY A 36 -15.96 0.89 -0.94
CA GLY A 36 -15.03 0.37 -1.95
C GLY A 36 -13.68 1.09 -1.93
N ASP A 37 -12.67 0.41 -2.47
CA ASP A 37 -11.28 0.87 -2.48
C ASP A 37 -10.59 0.68 -3.84
N LYS A 38 -11.36 0.42 -4.89
CA LYS A 38 -10.82 0.22 -6.24
C LYS A 38 -10.45 1.53 -6.92
N THR A 39 -9.38 1.48 -7.72
CA THR A 39 -9.06 2.52 -8.69
C THR A 39 -9.73 2.22 -10.03
N ALA A 40 -9.77 3.18 -10.96
CA ALA A 40 -10.32 2.98 -12.30
C ALA A 40 -9.42 2.12 -13.23
N THR A 41 -8.42 1.45 -12.70
CA THR A 41 -7.51 0.60 -13.47
C THR A 41 -8.19 -0.71 -13.84
N SER A 42 -8.26 -1.03 -15.14
CA SER A 42 -8.85 -2.26 -15.66
C SER A 42 -7.91 -3.46 -15.61
N VAL A 43 -6.60 -3.22 -15.53
CA VAL A 43 -5.57 -4.27 -15.48
C VAL A 43 -5.27 -4.63 -14.03
N PRO A 44 -5.34 -5.91 -13.64
CA PRO A 44 -4.94 -6.35 -12.32
C PRO A 44 -3.49 -5.96 -12.02
N SER A 45 -3.28 -5.15 -10.98
CA SER A 45 -1.97 -4.70 -10.54
C SER A 45 -2.02 -4.30 -9.08
N PRO A 46 -0.88 -4.16 -8.38
CA PRO A 46 -0.86 -3.61 -7.03
C PRO A 46 -1.49 -2.22 -6.93
N PHE A 47 -1.59 -1.48 -8.04
CA PHE A 47 -2.19 -0.15 -8.11
C PHE A 47 -3.70 -0.13 -8.37
N ASP A 48 -4.35 -1.28 -8.38
CA ASP A 48 -5.81 -1.40 -8.51
C ASP A 48 -6.55 -0.97 -7.23
N ARG A 49 -5.81 -0.69 -6.14
CA ARG A 49 -6.33 -0.26 -4.84
C ARG A 49 -5.95 1.18 -4.51
N ILE A 50 -6.90 1.91 -3.92
CA ILE A 50 -6.72 3.32 -3.56
C ILE A 50 -5.62 3.48 -2.50
N ASN A 51 -5.56 2.61 -1.49
CA ASN A 51 -4.55 2.68 -0.44
C ASN A 51 -3.12 2.62 -1.03
N VAL A 52 -2.87 1.68 -1.94
CA VAL A 52 -1.56 1.53 -2.61
C VAL A 52 -1.25 2.75 -3.48
N ARG A 53 -2.22 3.21 -4.28
CA ARG A 53 -2.03 4.40 -5.12
C ARG A 53 -1.70 5.64 -4.29
N ARG A 54 -2.41 5.87 -3.20
CA ARG A 54 -2.17 7.00 -2.28
C ARG A 54 -0.81 6.88 -1.60
N LEU A 55 -0.44 5.67 -1.15
CA LEU A 55 0.87 5.40 -0.58
C LEU A 55 1.98 5.80 -1.56
N PHE A 56 1.94 5.31 -2.79
CA PHE A 56 2.97 5.62 -3.79
C PHE A 56 3.00 7.10 -4.17
N ASN A 57 1.86 7.79 -4.22
CA ASN A 57 1.83 9.23 -4.45
C ASN A 57 2.52 9.99 -3.31
N MET A 58 2.27 9.61 -2.05
CA MET A 58 2.92 10.18 -0.88
C MET A 58 4.44 9.92 -0.91
N LEU A 59 4.86 8.68 -1.17
CA LEU A 59 6.27 8.31 -1.29
C LEU A 59 6.98 9.11 -2.36
N LYS A 60 6.40 9.16 -3.57
CA LYS A 60 6.95 9.91 -4.70
C LYS A 60 7.10 11.40 -4.37
N THR A 61 6.12 11.99 -3.73
CA THR A 61 6.14 13.41 -3.35
C THR A 61 7.20 13.69 -2.31
N ASN A 62 7.27 12.88 -1.24
CA ASN A 62 8.20 13.13 -0.13
C ASN A 62 9.64 12.83 -0.52
N ILE A 63 9.89 11.67 -1.16
CA ILE A 63 11.24 11.32 -1.62
C ILE A 63 11.70 12.28 -2.71
N GLY A 64 10.80 12.66 -3.66
CA GLY A 64 11.12 13.62 -4.69
C GLY A 64 11.41 15.02 -4.15
N ARG A 65 10.76 15.42 -3.06
CA ARG A 65 11.08 16.69 -2.38
C ARG A 65 12.46 16.61 -1.71
N SER A 66 12.74 15.54 -0.99
CA SER A 66 14.05 15.32 -0.34
C SER A 66 15.17 15.24 -1.39
N SER A 67 14.93 14.58 -2.52
CA SER A 67 15.94 14.45 -3.59
C SER A 67 16.37 15.79 -4.18
N LYS A 68 15.50 16.82 -4.16
CA LYS A 68 15.87 18.16 -4.68
C LYS A 68 17.03 18.81 -3.94
N TYR A 69 17.19 18.51 -2.67
CA TYR A 69 18.30 19.04 -1.86
C TYR A 69 19.64 18.39 -2.21
N ARG A 70 19.64 17.30 -2.98
CA ARG A 70 20.84 16.62 -3.48
C ARG A 70 21.31 17.12 -4.86
N LEU A 71 20.53 18.02 -5.47
CA LEU A 71 20.95 18.64 -6.73
C LEU A 71 22.24 19.43 -6.53
N PHE A 72 23.16 19.29 -7.47
CA PHE A 72 24.48 19.92 -7.50
C PHE A 72 25.48 19.37 -6.48
N GLU A 73 25.12 18.34 -5.67
CA GLU A 73 26.11 17.59 -4.91
C GLU A 73 26.95 16.67 -5.82
N LEU A 74 28.13 16.31 -5.35
CA LEU A 74 29.00 15.38 -6.09
C LEU A 74 28.42 13.96 -6.05
N ASN A 75 28.34 13.31 -7.21
CA ASN A 75 27.89 11.92 -7.35
C ASN A 75 29.00 10.95 -6.92
N ASN A 76 29.26 10.83 -5.65
CA ASN A 76 30.25 9.92 -5.07
C ASN A 76 29.59 8.86 -4.18
N ALA A 77 30.38 7.89 -3.72
CA ALA A 77 29.89 6.78 -2.89
C ALA A 77 29.27 7.26 -1.57
N PHE A 78 29.79 8.36 -0.99
CA PHE A 78 29.29 8.93 0.25
C PHE A 78 27.88 9.52 0.05
N THR A 79 27.68 10.35 -0.96
CA THR A 79 26.36 10.95 -1.29
C THR A 79 25.33 9.87 -1.57
N ARG A 80 25.67 8.83 -2.35
CA ARG A 80 24.78 7.70 -2.62
C ARG A 80 24.41 6.92 -1.34
N SER A 81 25.38 6.65 -0.47
CA SER A 81 25.15 5.95 0.79
C SER A 81 24.30 6.77 1.76
N SER A 82 24.57 8.08 1.88
CA SER A 82 23.78 9.01 2.70
C SER A 82 22.33 9.03 2.24
N PHE A 83 22.07 9.23 0.95
CA PHE A 83 20.72 9.23 0.39
C PHE A 83 19.99 7.91 0.61
N ARG A 84 20.68 6.77 0.41
CA ARG A 84 20.10 5.44 0.67
C ARG A 84 19.71 5.29 2.14
N THR A 85 20.56 5.72 3.07
CA THR A 85 20.31 5.60 4.51
C THR A 85 19.11 6.45 4.94
N GLU A 86 19.06 7.72 4.53
CA GLU A 86 17.96 8.63 4.85
C GLU A 86 16.62 8.08 4.32
N THR A 87 16.61 7.63 3.06
CA THR A 87 15.39 7.09 2.44
C THR A 87 14.98 5.77 3.09
N ALA A 88 15.94 4.92 3.46
CA ALA A 88 15.66 3.67 4.17
C ALA A 88 15.04 3.94 5.55
N GLN A 89 15.54 4.94 6.31
CA GLN A 89 14.96 5.35 7.59
C GLN A 89 13.51 5.84 7.43
N TYR A 90 13.24 6.64 6.40
CA TYR A 90 11.89 7.10 6.08
C TYR A 90 10.95 5.93 5.77
N LEU A 91 11.37 5.00 4.91
CA LEU A 91 10.59 3.81 4.56
C LEU A 91 10.40 2.87 5.76
N GLN A 92 11.40 2.76 6.64
CA GLN A 92 11.29 2.00 7.89
C GLN A 92 10.20 2.56 8.81
N GLY A 93 10.08 3.88 8.89
CA GLY A 93 8.99 4.54 9.62
C GLY A 93 7.61 4.15 9.06
N ILE A 94 7.46 4.10 7.74
CA ILE A 94 6.20 3.69 7.10
C ILE A 94 5.93 2.20 7.30
N LYS A 95 6.98 1.36 7.29
CA LYS A 95 6.88 -0.07 7.62
C LYS A 95 6.39 -0.27 9.06
N ALA A 96 6.94 0.48 10.01
CA ALA A 96 6.51 0.44 11.42
C ALA A 96 5.04 0.84 11.62
N LEU A 97 4.51 1.73 10.76
CA LEU A 97 3.09 2.10 10.72
C LEU A 97 2.20 1.10 9.96
N GLY A 98 2.76 -0.01 9.46
CA GLY A 98 2.01 -1.03 8.73
C GLY A 98 1.66 -0.65 7.28
N GLY A 99 2.20 0.43 6.73
CA GLY A 99 1.90 0.88 5.36
C GLY A 99 2.55 0.02 4.28
N ILE A 100 3.67 -0.61 4.58
CA ILE A 100 4.41 -1.51 3.70
C ILE A 100 4.88 -2.76 4.46
N TYR A 101 4.95 -3.89 3.78
CA TYR A 101 5.48 -5.13 4.35
C TYR A 101 7.00 -5.16 4.26
N GLU A 102 7.55 -4.82 3.08
CA GLU A 102 8.98 -4.85 2.84
C GLU A 102 9.39 -3.76 1.84
N TYR A 103 10.66 -3.33 1.92
CA TYR A 103 11.25 -2.38 0.98
C TYR A 103 12.72 -2.69 0.74
N ARG A 104 13.22 -2.25 -0.42
CA ARG A 104 14.64 -2.24 -0.76
C ARG A 104 14.98 -0.96 -1.52
N VAL A 105 16.03 -0.28 -1.10
CA VAL A 105 16.56 0.90 -1.78
C VAL A 105 17.90 0.52 -2.40
N VAL A 106 18.02 0.70 -3.71
CA VAL A 106 19.26 0.49 -4.47
C VAL A 106 19.73 1.84 -4.97
N CYS A 107 20.86 2.29 -4.45
CA CYS A 107 21.54 3.50 -4.87
C CYS A 107 23.06 3.28 -4.66
N ASP A 108 23.65 2.55 -5.57
CA ASP A 108 25.04 2.13 -5.53
C ASP A 108 25.66 2.10 -6.95
N THR A 109 26.78 1.44 -7.11
CA THR A 109 27.47 1.32 -8.40
C THR A 109 26.73 0.46 -9.43
N THR A 110 25.73 -0.32 -9.02
CA THR A 110 24.97 -1.18 -9.96
C THR A 110 24.01 -0.37 -10.81
N ASN A 111 23.40 0.69 -10.24
CA ASN A 111 22.51 1.59 -10.97
C ASN A 111 23.12 2.96 -11.26
N ASN A 112 24.28 3.30 -10.68
CA ASN A 112 25.08 4.48 -10.99
C ASN A 112 26.41 4.04 -11.59
N THR A 113 26.37 3.56 -12.83
CA THR A 113 27.55 3.16 -13.59
C THR A 113 28.38 4.40 -13.99
N PRO A 114 29.68 4.25 -14.39
CA PRO A 114 30.46 5.39 -14.85
C PRO A 114 29.77 6.21 -15.94
N SER A 115 29.10 5.57 -16.89
CA SER A 115 28.37 6.26 -17.96
C SER A 115 27.17 7.07 -17.45
N VAL A 116 26.53 6.67 -16.36
CA VAL A 116 25.44 7.44 -15.69
C VAL A 116 26.03 8.66 -15.00
N ILE A 117 27.17 8.47 -14.32
CA ILE A 117 27.88 9.54 -13.62
C ILE A 117 28.40 10.59 -14.61
N ASP A 118 28.96 10.15 -15.75
CA ASP A 118 29.47 11.03 -16.81
C ASP A 118 28.37 11.88 -17.46
N ARG A 119 27.11 11.41 -17.43
CA ARG A 119 25.94 12.20 -17.85
C ARG A 119 25.39 13.11 -16.75
N ASN A 120 26.06 13.22 -15.60
CA ASN A 120 25.59 13.96 -14.43
C ASN A 120 24.23 13.48 -13.90
N GLU A 121 23.96 12.18 -14.04
CA GLU A 121 22.72 11.56 -13.57
C GLU A 121 22.95 10.87 -12.22
N PHE A 122 21.93 10.89 -11.37
CA PHE A 122 21.87 10.18 -10.11
C PHE A 122 20.62 9.28 -10.11
N VAL A 123 20.82 7.98 -9.99
CA VAL A 123 19.74 6.99 -10.09
C VAL A 123 19.56 6.26 -8.76
N ALA A 124 18.35 6.28 -8.25
CA ALA A 124 17.93 5.47 -7.12
C ALA A 124 16.69 4.65 -7.48
N THR A 125 16.71 3.36 -7.14
CA THR A 125 15.61 2.43 -7.42
C THR A 125 14.99 1.97 -6.10
N PHE A 126 13.66 2.05 -6.03
CA PHE A 126 12.87 1.68 -4.85
C PHE A 126 12.01 0.47 -5.16
N TYR A 127 12.23 -0.64 -4.48
CA TYR A 127 11.37 -1.81 -4.47
C TYR A 127 10.52 -1.76 -3.21
N ILE A 128 9.21 -1.76 -3.36
CA ILE A 128 8.27 -1.58 -2.25
C ILE A 128 7.17 -2.61 -2.36
N GLN A 129 6.95 -3.34 -1.27
CA GLN A 129 5.85 -4.28 -1.13
C GLN A 129 4.76 -3.62 -0.27
N PRO A 130 3.70 -3.07 -0.88
CA PRO A 130 2.65 -2.36 -0.15
C PRO A 130 1.78 -3.30 0.66
N ALA A 131 1.30 -2.83 1.80
CA ALA A 131 0.26 -3.52 2.55
C ALA A 131 -1.07 -3.46 1.77
N ARG A 132 -1.82 -4.58 1.80
CA ARG A 132 -3.11 -4.69 1.12
C ARG A 132 -4.26 -4.42 2.07
N SER A 133 -5.32 -3.79 1.59
CA SER A 133 -6.58 -3.62 2.31
C SER A 133 -7.34 -4.94 2.44
N ILE A 134 -8.10 -5.07 3.52
CA ILE A 134 -9.00 -6.20 3.73
C ILE A 134 -10.31 -5.90 2.97
N ASN A 135 -10.67 -6.76 2.03
CA ASN A 135 -11.91 -6.63 1.27
C ASN A 135 -12.93 -7.72 1.61
N TYR A 136 -12.50 -8.77 2.27
CA TYR A 136 -13.36 -9.89 2.64
C TYR A 136 -12.99 -10.38 4.04
N ILE A 137 -13.99 -10.52 4.90
CA ILE A 137 -13.85 -11.04 6.26
C ILE A 137 -14.71 -12.30 6.35
N GLN A 138 -14.07 -13.43 6.62
CA GLN A 138 -14.75 -14.68 6.90
C GLN A 138 -14.70 -14.94 8.42
N LEU A 139 -15.85 -15.08 9.03
CA LEU A 139 -15.98 -15.40 10.44
C LEU A 139 -16.51 -16.83 10.58
N ASN A 140 -15.72 -17.71 11.18
CA ASN A 140 -16.10 -19.09 11.44
C ASN A 140 -16.45 -19.22 12.93
N PHE A 141 -17.70 -19.51 13.21
CA PHE A 141 -18.19 -19.79 14.56
C PHE A 141 -18.37 -21.30 14.71
N VAL A 142 -17.61 -21.91 15.61
CA VAL A 142 -17.70 -23.34 15.92
C VAL A 142 -18.28 -23.48 17.33
N ALA A 143 -19.47 -24.06 17.43
CA ALA A 143 -20.06 -24.44 18.71
C ALA A 143 -19.46 -25.79 19.15
N THR A 144 -18.84 -25.83 20.31
CA THR A 144 -18.25 -27.04 20.88
C THR A 144 -19.07 -27.55 22.04
N ALA A 145 -19.01 -28.87 22.29
CA ALA A 145 -19.62 -29.47 23.47
C ALA A 145 -18.90 -29.04 24.76
N THR A 146 -19.60 -29.05 25.88
CA THR A 146 -19.00 -28.78 27.21
C THR A 146 -17.91 -29.81 27.51
N GLY A 147 -16.67 -29.32 27.76
CA GLY A 147 -15.52 -30.17 28.04
C GLY A 147 -14.67 -30.53 26.84
N ALA A 148 -14.95 -29.96 25.64
CA ALA A 148 -14.08 -30.13 24.49
C ALA A 148 -12.73 -29.39 24.71
N ASP A 149 -11.63 -30.04 24.35
CA ASP A 149 -10.31 -29.43 24.35
C ASP A 149 -10.13 -28.59 23.08
N PHE A 150 -9.86 -27.29 23.24
CA PHE A 150 -9.71 -26.38 22.13
C PHE A 150 -8.41 -26.60 21.34
N ASP A 151 -7.38 -27.13 21.98
CA ASP A 151 -6.08 -27.42 21.31
C ASP A 151 -6.22 -28.56 20.30
N GLU A 152 -7.04 -29.58 20.62
CA GLU A 152 -7.35 -30.68 19.71
C GLU A 152 -8.21 -30.20 18.51
N LEU A 153 -9.17 -29.30 18.76
CA LEU A 153 -10.05 -28.75 17.70
C LEU A 153 -9.34 -27.82 16.73
N THR A 154 -8.29 -27.16 17.17
CA THR A 154 -7.52 -26.22 16.32
C THR A 154 -6.38 -26.92 15.55
N GLY A 155 -6.15 -28.22 15.79
CA GLY A 155 -5.07 -28.98 15.16
C GLY A 155 -3.67 -28.53 15.60
N LEU A 156 -3.57 -27.85 16.75
CA LEU A 156 -2.30 -27.38 17.32
C LEU A 156 -1.66 -28.44 18.27
N ALA A 157 -2.32 -29.59 18.48
CA ALA A 157 -1.78 -30.73 19.19
C ALA A 157 -0.96 -31.57 18.21
N GLY A 158 0.36 -31.24 18.07
CA GLY A 158 1.32 -31.99 17.26
C GLY A 158 2.72 -31.50 17.48
#